data_cc83fc517e21793fa709c394c710b9b2
#
_entry.id   cc83fc517e21793fa709c394c710b9b2
#
_cell.length_a   1.000
_cell.length_b   1.000
_cell.length_c   1.000
_cell.angle_alpha   90.00
_cell.angle_beta   90.00
_cell.angle_gamma   90.00
#
_symmetry.space_group_name_H-M   'P 1'
#
loop_
_entity.id
_entity.type
_entity.pdbx_description
1 polymer ?
#
loop_
_entity_poly.entity_id
_entity_poly.type
_entity_poly.pdbx_seq_one_letter_code
_entity_poly.pdbx_strand_id
1 'polypeptide(L)'
;MVKLSRDVQILQNWFSAGFPIGSFAYSHGLETVIEDKVVTDPPTLTAWIEFVLKYGSCHNDALFLKAAHRGDDLNQLCLSLSAGQEREIETLELGHAFTMAVTETYGLSLPKGLAYPIAIGLASAQLQMNLLLTIQSYLQSFAANLVSVGVRSIPIGQIAGQQ
;
A
#
# COMPACT_ATOMS: atom_id res chain seq x y z
N MET A 1 22.50 -13.84 -0.21
CA MET A 1 22.67 -12.60 -1.00
C MET A 1 21.81 -12.58 -2.27
N VAL A 2 21.84 -13.57 -3.14
CA VAL A 2 21.04 -13.62 -4.40
C VAL A 2 19.52 -13.54 -4.17
N LYS A 3 18.96 -14.25 -3.17
CA LYS A 3 17.52 -14.24 -2.86
C LYS A 3 17.03 -12.85 -2.42
N LEU A 4 17.76 -12.15 -1.57
CA LEU A 4 17.41 -10.80 -1.12
C LEU A 4 17.41 -9.80 -2.29
N SER A 5 18.35 -9.91 -3.21
CA SER A 5 18.39 -9.08 -4.43
C SER A 5 17.17 -9.31 -5.32
N ARG A 6 16.72 -10.57 -5.47
CA ARG A 6 15.50 -10.93 -6.20
C ARG A 6 14.26 -10.31 -5.55
N ASP A 7 14.11 -10.47 -4.23
CA ASP A 7 12.96 -9.94 -3.49
C ASP A 7 12.87 -8.41 -3.65
N VAL A 8 14.01 -7.70 -3.54
CA VAL A 8 14.07 -6.24 -3.75
C VAL A 8 13.58 -5.87 -5.16
N GLN A 9 14.05 -6.57 -6.20
CA GLN A 9 13.64 -6.27 -7.59
C GLN A 9 12.13 -6.50 -7.80
N ILE A 10 11.57 -7.58 -7.26
CA ILE A 10 10.13 -7.86 -7.36
C ILE A 10 9.33 -6.79 -6.64
N LEU A 11 9.71 -6.42 -5.41
CA LEU A 11 9.00 -5.41 -4.62
C LEU A 11 9.10 -4.02 -5.25
N GLN A 12 10.25 -3.66 -5.80
CA GLN A 12 10.39 -2.42 -6.58
C GLN A 12 9.46 -2.39 -7.79
N ASN A 13 9.25 -3.55 -8.45
CA ASN A 13 8.28 -3.64 -9.54
C ASN A 13 6.85 -3.52 -9.02
N TRP A 14 6.45 -4.30 -8.00
CA TRP A 14 5.09 -4.30 -7.45
C TRP A 14 4.63 -2.93 -6.95
N PHE A 15 5.54 -2.19 -6.34
CA PHE A 15 5.25 -0.88 -5.75
C PHE A 15 5.70 0.31 -6.62
N SER A 16 6.06 0.05 -7.89
CA SER A 16 6.36 1.11 -8.84
C SER A 16 5.09 1.75 -9.40
N ALA A 17 5.23 3.00 -9.86
CA ALA A 17 4.15 3.70 -10.58
C ALA A 17 3.72 3.00 -11.88
N GLY A 18 4.59 2.14 -12.44
CA GLY A 18 4.32 1.37 -13.66
C GLY A 18 3.59 0.04 -13.42
N PHE A 19 3.42 -0.39 -12.17
CA PHE A 19 2.67 -1.61 -11.90
C PHE A 19 1.17 -1.35 -12.05
N PRO A 20 0.41 -2.17 -12.81
CA PRO A 20 -0.92 -1.82 -13.32
C PRO A 20 -2.04 -2.04 -12.28
N ILE A 21 -1.95 -1.40 -11.12
CA ILE A 21 -2.95 -1.52 -10.04
C ILE A 21 -3.73 -0.23 -9.76
N GLY A 22 -3.27 0.93 -10.27
CA GLY A 22 -3.97 2.20 -10.08
C GLY A 22 -3.89 2.80 -8.67
N SER A 23 -2.95 2.36 -7.82
CA SER A 23 -2.84 2.77 -6.40
C SER A 23 -2.62 4.28 -6.17
N PHE A 24 -2.21 5.03 -7.19
CA PHE A 24 -1.96 6.48 -7.10
C PHE A 24 -3.22 7.35 -7.11
N ALA A 25 -4.41 6.75 -7.28
CA ALA A 25 -5.68 7.48 -7.31
C ALA A 25 -6.22 7.84 -5.92
N TYR A 26 -5.67 7.26 -4.86
CA TYR A 26 -6.23 7.36 -3.51
C TYR A 26 -5.38 8.23 -2.59
N SER A 27 -6.00 9.28 -2.01
CA SER A 27 -5.33 10.23 -1.11
C SER A 27 -5.48 9.90 0.39
N HIS A 28 -6.32 8.93 0.73
CA HIS A 28 -6.60 8.51 2.12
C HIS A 28 -6.99 9.69 3.04
N GLY A 29 -7.80 10.61 2.54
CA GLY A 29 -8.28 11.78 3.27
C GLY A 29 -7.30 12.96 3.29
N LEU A 30 -6.10 12.84 2.70
CA LEU A 30 -5.11 13.91 2.71
C LEU A 30 -5.61 15.17 1.96
N GLU A 31 -6.32 15.02 0.84
CA GLU A 31 -6.85 16.16 0.09
C GLU A 31 -7.82 16.98 0.92
N THR A 32 -8.72 16.33 1.67
CA THR A 32 -9.68 17.01 2.57
C THR A 32 -8.95 17.82 3.64
N VAL A 33 -7.96 17.25 4.33
CA VAL A 33 -7.23 18.00 5.39
C VAL A 33 -6.30 19.08 4.83
N ILE A 34 -5.93 19.01 3.56
CA ILE A 34 -5.24 20.11 2.86
C ILE A 34 -6.25 21.25 2.55
N GLU A 35 -7.43 20.92 2.03
CA GLU A 35 -8.51 21.90 1.77
C GLU A 35 -8.93 22.61 3.05
N ASP A 36 -9.03 21.87 4.17
CA ASP A 36 -9.35 22.39 5.51
C ASP A 36 -8.17 23.15 6.15
N LYS A 37 -7.03 23.28 5.46
CA LYS A 37 -5.80 23.96 5.93
C LYS A 37 -5.22 23.37 7.22
N VAL A 38 -5.45 22.12 7.48
CA VAL A 38 -4.81 21.37 8.57
C VAL A 38 -3.39 20.94 8.16
N VAL A 39 -3.22 20.57 6.88
CA VAL A 39 -1.92 20.23 6.30
C VAL A 39 -1.57 21.32 5.27
N THR A 40 -0.52 22.08 5.55
CA THR A 40 -0.17 23.30 4.76
C THR A 40 1.31 23.38 4.38
N ASP A 41 2.17 22.58 5.02
CA ASP A 41 3.63 22.65 4.90
C ASP A 41 4.28 21.28 5.15
N PRO A 42 5.60 21.11 4.93
CA PRO A 42 6.27 19.83 5.14
C PRO A 42 6.13 19.27 6.55
N PRO A 43 6.26 20.05 7.65
CA PRO A 43 6.06 19.52 9.01
C PRO A 43 4.68 18.95 9.26
N THR A 44 3.62 19.63 8.83
CA THR A 44 2.23 19.15 9.01
C THR A 44 1.93 17.96 8.12
N LEU A 45 2.50 17.90 6.91
CA LEU A 45 2.42 16.73 6.04
C LEU A 45 3.11 15.50 6.67
N THR A 46 4.31 15.68 7.21
CA THR A 46 5.03 14.62 7.91
C THR A 46 4.23 14.08 9.09
N ALA A 47 3.70 14.97 9.93
CA ALA A 47 2.88 14.60 11.08
C ALA A 47 1.62 13.81 10.65
N TRP A 48 0.96 14.22 9.56
CA TRP A 48 -0.19 13.50 8.98
C TRP A 48 0.20 12.10 8.51
N ILE A 49 1.28 11.98 7.73
CA ILE A 49 1.76 10.68 7.23
C ILE A 49 2.11 9.75 8.41
N GLU A 50 2.84 10.25 9.41
CA GLU A 50 3.14 9.47 10.62
C GLU A 50 1.89 9.00 11.35
N PHE A 51 0.89 9.86 11.47
CA PHE A 51 -0.38 9.50 12.10
C PHE A 51 -1.09 8.37 11.34
N VAL A 52 -1.20 8.49 10.02
CA VAL A 52 -1.86 7.48 9.17
C VAL A 52 -1.09 6.15 9.18
N LEU A 53 0.25 6.20 9.18
CA LEU A 53 1.08 4.99 9.28
C LEU A 53 0.94 4.28 10.63
N LYS A 54 0.76 5.03 11.74
CA LYS A 54 0.69 4.48 13.09
C LYS A 54 -0.73 4.04 13.49
N TYR A 55 -1.75 4.76 13.04
CA TYR A 55 -3.12 4.64 13.55
C TYR A 55 -4.18 4.50 12.47
N GLY A 56 -3.81 4.70 11.21
CA GLY A 56 -4.72 4.64 10.07
C GLY A 56 -4.83 3.25 9.42
N SER A 57 -5.47 3.21 8.26
CA SER A 57 -5.70 1.98 7.48
C SER A 57 -4.41 1.24 7.15
N CYS A 58 -3.33 1.96 6.88
CA CYS A 58 -2.04 1.39 6.52
C CYS A 58 -1.44 0.50 7.63
N HIS A 59 -1.68 0.86 8.91
CA HIS A 59 -1.29 0.02 10.04
C HIS A 59 -2.00 -1.34 9.98
N ASN A 60 -3.32 -1.31 9.82
CA ASN A 60 -4.13 -2.53 9.72
C ASN A 60 -3.74 -3.35 8.48
N ASP A 61 -3.52 -2.69 7.35
CA ASP A 61 -3.08 -3.34 6.13
C ASP A 61 -1.76 -4.11 6.32
N ALA A 62 -0.79 -3.53 7.03
CA ALA A 62 0.48 -4.21 7.35
C ALA A 62 0.27 -5.46 8.23
N LEU A 63 -0.69 -5.41 9.18
CA LEU A 63 -1.06 -6.56 10.00
C LEU A 63 -1.72 -7.67 9.17
N PHE A 64 -2.65 -7.30 8.29
CA PHE A 64 -3.32 -8.24 7.40
C PHE A 64 -2.37 -8.86 6.37
N LEU A 65 -1.47 -8.07 5.77
CA LEU A 65 -0.40 -8.57 4.91
C LEU A 65 0.45 -9.61 5.64
N LYS A 66 0.88 -9.29 6.88
CA LYS A 66 1.67 -10.21 7.71
C LYS A 66 0.92 -11.51 7.99
N ALA A 67 -0.36 -11.42 8.35
CA ALA A 67 -1.20 -12.59 8.64
C ALA A 67 -1.36 -13.47 7.39
N ALA A 68 -1.73 -12.89 6.27
CA ALA A 68 -1.87 -13.60 4.99
C ALA A 68 -0.57 -14.27 4.53
N HIS A 69 0.58 -13.61 4.71
CA HIS A 69 1.89 -14.20 4.41
C HIS A 69 2.18 -15.44 5.27
N ARG A 70 1.63 -15.49 6.49
CA ARG A 70 1.78 -16.66 7.40
C ARG A 70 0.77 -17.76 7.14
N GLY A 71 -0.21 -17.52 6.27
CA GLY A 71 -1.26 -18.46 5.91
C GLY A 71 -2.57 -18.31 6.68
N ASP A 72 -2.73 -17.21 7.43
CA ASP A 72 -3.99 -16.94 8.12
C ASP A 72 -5.05 -16.47 7.12
N ASP A 73 -6.26 -17.03 7.18
CA ASP A 73 -7.40 -16.63 6.35
C ASP A 73 -8.20 -15.52 7.05
N LEU A 74 -7.81 -14.28 6.81
CA LEU A 74 -8.42 -13.09 7.40
C LEU A 74 -9.05 -12.14 6.36
N ASN A 75 -9.30 -12.59 5.12
CA ASN A 75 -9.80 -11.72 4.07
C ASN A 75 -11.14 -11.06 4.44
N GLN A 76 -12.10 -11.83 4.96
CA GLN A 76 -13.40 -11.30 5.37
C GLN A 76 -13.28 -10.31 6.54
N LEU A 77 -12.40 -10.56 7.49
CA LEU A 77 -12.12 -9.63 8.58
C LEU A 77 -11.50 -8.33 8.06
N CYS A 78 -10.55 -8.42 7.13
CA CYS A 78 -9.94 -7.26 6.48
C CYS A 78 -11.00 -6.37 5.80
N LEU A 79 -11.91 -6.95 5.06
CA LEU A 79 -13.00 -6.23 4.40
C LEU A 79 -13.98 -5.61 5.40
N SER A 80 -14.37 -6.35 6.43
CA SER A 80 -15.32 -5.86 7.46
C SER A 80 -14.78 -4.73 8.33
N LEU A 81 -13.45 -4.58 8.42
CA LEU A 81 -12.78 -3.48 9.13
C LEU A 81 -12.46 -2.27 8.22
N SER A 82 -12.92 -2.28 6.98
CA SER A 82 -12.84 -1.11 6.11
C SER A 82 -13.65 0.05 6.70
N ALA A 83 -13.05 1.25 6.74
CA ALA A 83 -13.63 2.42 7.40
C ALA A 83 -14.86 3.01 6.66
N GLY A 84 -15.36 2.34 5.63
CA GLY A 84 -16.52 2.71 4.83
C GLY A 84 -16.52 1.99 3.49
N GLN A 85 -17.62 2.14 2.76
CA GLN A 85 -17.82 1.48 1.47
C GLN A 85 -16.75 1.86 0.43
N GLU A 86 -16.31 3.12 0.40
CA GLU A 86 -15.26 3.58 -0.52
C GLU A 86 -13.93 2.85 -0.28
N ARG A 87 -13.55 2.67 0.99
CA ARG A 87 -12.32 1.95 1.34
C ARG A 87 -12.42 0.45 1.03
N GLU A 88 -13.60 -0.15 1.20
CA GLU A 88 -13.84 -1.55 0.83
C GLU A 88 -13.73 -1.73 -0.69
N ILE A 89 -14.35 -0.85 -1.48
CA ILE A 89 -14.26 -0.87 -2.95
C ILE A 89 -12.80 -0.71 -3.38
N GLU A 90 -12.09 0.30 -2.85
CA GLU A 90 -10.68 0.56 -3.14
C GLU A 90 -9.82 -0.69 -2.92
N THR A 91 -9.89 -1.30 -1.73
CA THR A 91 -9.04 -2.46 -1.41
C THR A 91 -9.35 -3.68 -2.26
N LEU A 92 -10.62 -3.86 -2.68
CA LEU A 92 -11.04 -4.94 -3.58
C LEU A 92 -10.56 -4.70 -5.02
N GLU A 93 -10.67 -3.47 -5.53
CA GLU A 93 -10.21 -3.11 -6.87
C GLU A 93 -8.68 -3.25 -6.98
N LEU A 94 -7.93 -2.72 -6.02
CA LEU A 94 -6.48 -2.87 -5.95
C LEU A 94 -6.06 -4.34 -5.81
N GLY A 95 -6.75 -5.10 -4.96
CA GLY A 95 -6.51 -6.53 -4.77
C GLY A 95 -6.78 -7.35 -6.03
N HIS A 96 -7.84 -7.02 -6.76
CA HIS A 96 -8.16 -7.65 -8.04
C HIS A 96 -7.09 -7.35 -9.09
N ALA A 97 -6.76 -6.07 -9.29
CA ALA A 97 -5.75 -5.65 -10.27
C ALA A 97 -4.37 -6.28 -9.96
N PHE A 98 -3.97 -6.28 -8.68
CA PHE A 98 -2.73 -6.91 -8.24
C PHE A 98 -2.73 -8.41 -8.51
N THR A 99 -3.82 -9.12 -8.15
CA THR A 99 -3.96 -10.57 -8.39
C THR A 99 -3.81 -10.90 -9.86
N MET A 100 -4.46 -10.15 -10.75
CA MET A 100 -4.33 -10.33 -12.19
C MET A 100 -2.88 -10.13 -12.65
N ALA A 101 -2.27 -9.02 -12.25
CA ALA A 101 -0.91 -8.69 -12.65
C ALA A 101 0.13 -9.74 -12.21
N VAL A 102 0.06 -10.21 -10.95
CA VAL A 102 1.01 -11.22 -10.46
C VAL A 102 0.74 -12.62 -11.02
N THR A 103 -0.51 -12.94 -11.34
CA THR A 103 -0.85 -14.19 -12.04
C THR A 103 -0.21 -14.22 -13.43
N GLU A 104 -0.34 -13.15 -14.20
CA GLU A 104 0.21 -13.05 -15.55
C GLU A 104 1.75 -12.97 -15.55
N THR A 105 2.32 -12.20 -14.63
CA THR A 105 3.78 -11.93 -14.63
C THR A 105 4.60 -13.03 -13.96
N TYR A 106 4.07 -13.62 -12.88
CA TYR A 106 4.82 -14.58 -12.05
C TYR A 106 4.21 -15.98 -12.02
N GLY A 107 3.08 -16.20 -12.72
CA GLY A 107 2.40 -17.50 -12.72
C GLY A 107 1.77 -17.88 -11.37
N LEU A 108 1.45 -16.91 -10.52
CA LEU A 108 0.87 -17.18 -9.22
C LEU A 108 -0.62 -17.53 -9.34
N SER A 109 -1.10 -18.40 -8.42
CA SER A 109 -2.51 -18.73 -8.32
C SER A 109 -3.08 -18.19 -7.01
N LEU A 110 -3.83 -17.10 -7.09
CA LEU A 110 -4.46 -16.47 -5.94
C LEU A 110 -6.00 -16.55 -6.05
N PRO A 111 -6.72 -16.66 -4.91
CA PRO A 111 -8.18 -16.56 -4.89
C PRO A 111 -8.68 -15.24 -5.48
N LYS A 112 -9.96 -15.22 -5.88
CA LYS A 112 -10.64 -13.97 -6.29
C LYS A 112 -11.22 -13.25 -5.07
N GLY A 113 -11.44 -11.94 -5.20
CA GLY A 113 -12.09 -11.14 -4.16
C GLY A 113 -11.22 -10.90 -2.93
N LEU A 114 -9.91 -10.83 -3.11
CA LEU A 114 -8.97 -10.52 -2.03
C LEU A 114 -8.87 -9.01 -1.82
N ALA A 115 -8.85 -8.59 -0.55
CA ALA A 115 -8.37 -7.27 -0.17
C ALA A 115 -6.90 -7.11 -0.56
N TYR A 116 -6.48 -5.90 -0.92
CA TYR A 116 -5.14 -5.64 -1.44
C TYR A 116 -3.99 -6.12 -0.53
N PRO A 117 -3.98 -5.84 0.80
CA PRO A 117 -2.92 -6.33 1.68
C PRO A 117 -2.90 -7.86 1.78
N ILE A 118 -4.06 -8.52 1.71
CA ILE A 118 -4.16 -9.98 1.71
C ILE A 118 -3.55 -10.56 0.42
N ALA A 119 -3.86 -9.97 -0.74
CA ALA A 119 -3.31 -10.40 -2.02
C ALA A 119 -1.78 -10.31 -2.04
N ILE A 120 -1.21 -9.21 -1.53
CA ILE A 120 0.25 -9.04 -1.39
C ILE A 120 0.84 -10.10 -0.45
N GLY A 121 0.22 -10.31 0.71
CA GLY A 121 0.67 -11.29 1.69
C GLY A 121 0.75 -12.70 1.10
N LEU A 122 -0.31 -13.15 0.44
CA LEU A 122 -0.37 -14.46 -0.22
C LEU A 122 0.65 -14.58 -1.37
N ALA A 123 0.75 -13.57 -2.22
CA ALA A 123 1.70 -13.55 -3.33
C ALA A 123 3.15 -13.64 -2.83
N SER A 124 3.48 -12.84 -1.81
CA SER A 124 4.83 -12.84 -1.20
C SER A 124 5.16 -14.17 -0.53
N ALA A 125 4.18 -14.85 0.08
CA ALA A 125 4.34 -16.19 0.64
C ALA A 125 4.60 -17.24 -0.45
N GLN A 126 3.81 -17.24 -1.54
CA GLN A 126 4.02 -18.18 -2.65
C GLN A 126 5.41 -18.02 -3.30
N LEU A 127 5.90 -16.79 -3.40
CA LEU A 127 7.26 -16.50 -3.88
C LEU A 127 8.35 -16.70 -2.82
N GLN A 128 7.97 -17.08 -1.61
CA GLN A 128 8.88 -17.28 -0.46
C GLN A 128 9.73 -16.03 -0.16
N MET A 129 9.14 -14.85 -0.28
CA MET A 129 9.81 -13.56 -0.08
C MET A 129 10.04 -13.27 1.40
N ASN A 130 10.99 -12.38 1.68
CA ASN A 130 11.23 -11.88 3.04
C ASN A 130 10.04 -11.02 3.49
N LEU A 131 9.35 -11.47 4.54
CA LEU A 131 8.15 -10.79 5.06
C LEU A 131 8.43 -9.35 5.53
N LEU A 132 9.53 -9.14 6.27
CA LEU A 132 9.86 -7.82 6.78
C LEU A 132 10.12 -6.83 5.64
N LEU A 133 10.88 -7.26 4.64
CA LEU A 133 11.14 -6.45 3.44
C LEU A 133 9.86 -6.15 2.68
N THR A 134 8.94 -7.11 2.56
CA THR A 134 7.63 -6.91 1.91
C THR A 134 6.81 -5.85 2.63
N ILE A 135 6.71 -5.94 3.98
CA ILE A 135 5.99 -4.95 4.79
C ILE A 135 6.64 -3.57 4.66
N GLN A 136 7.95 -3.46 4.77
CA GLN A 136 8.67 -2.19 4.64
C GLN A 136 8.45 -1.55 3.27
N SER A 137 8.50 -2.34 2.19
CA SER A 137 8.26 -1.83 0.83
C SER A 137 6.81 -1.38 0.64
N TYR A 138 5.84 -2.10 1.22
CA TYR A 138 4.44 -1.69 1.23
C TYR A 138 4.24 -0.33 1.93
N LEU A 139 4.74 -0.20 3.16
CA LEU A 139 4.63 1.04 3.94
C LEU A 139 5.35 2.20 3.26
N GLN A 140 6.51 1.95 2.67
CA GLN A 140 7.25 2.95 1.91
C GLN A 140 6.47 3.44 0.68
N SER A 141 5.85 2.53 -0.07
CA SER A 141 5.05 2.91 -1.25
C SER A 141 3.81 3.71 -0.86
N PHE A 142 3.17 3.36 0.25
CA PHE A 142 2.03 4.08 0.79
C PHE A 142 2.43 5.51 1.19
N ALA A 143 3.52 5.66 1.95
CA ALA A 143 4.04 6.98 2.33
C ALA A 143 4.43 7.82 1.10
N ALA A 144 5.12 7.22 0.12
CA ALA A 144 5.51 7.88 -1.12
C ALA A 144 4.30 8.39 -1.93
N ASN A 145 3.20 7.63 -1.94
CA ASN A 145 1.95 8.08 -2.56
C ASN A 145 1.39 9.33 -1.86
N LEU A 146 1.30 9.34 -0.53
CA LEU A 146 0.85 10.52 0.24
C LEU A 146 1.77 11.73 0.04
N VAL A 147 3.08 11.54 0.03
CA VAL A 147 4.05 12.60 -0.31
C VAL A 147 3.78 13.16 -1.70
N SER A 148 3.53 12.29 -2.69
CA SER A 148 3.20 12.71 -4.06
C SER A 148 1.92 13.53 -4.13
N VAL A 149 0.88 13.17 -3.36
CA VAL A 149 -0.34 13.98 -3.22
C VAL A 149 0.00 15.33 -2.59
N GLY A 150 0.73 15.35 -1.47
CA GLY A 150 1.12 16.57 -0.77
C GLY A 150 1.89 17.54 -1.67
N VAL A 151 2.89 17.05 -2.41
CA VAL A 151 3.70 17.87 -3.34
C VAL A 151 2.86 18.52 -4.45
N ARG A 152 1.78 17.86 -4.89
CA ARG A 152 0.87 18.42 -5.91
C ARG A 152 -0.14 19.41 -5.36
N SER A 153 -0.53 19.26 -4.09
CA SER A 153 -1.65 19.99 -3.48
C SER A 153 -1.21 21.13 -2.55
N ILE A 154 0.04 21.10 -2.09
CA ILE A 154 0.63 22.13 -1.23
C ILE A 154 1.82 22.76 -1.99
N PRO A 155 2.11 24.06 -1.79
CA PRO A 155 3.23 24.74 -2.46
C PRO A 155 4.59 24.35 -1.86
N ILE A 156 4.87 23.05 -1.76
CA ILE A 156 6.15 22.48 -1.34
C ILE A 156 6.89 21.95 -2.57
N GLY A 157 8.21 22.23 -2.63
CA GLY A 157 9.02 21.74 -3.74
C GLY A 157 9.24 20.22 -3.69
N GLN A 158 9.56 19.61 -4.83
CA GLN A 158 9.86 18.18 -4.96
C GLN A 158 10.95 17.71 -3.99
N ILE A 159 11.99 18.55 -3.75
CA ILE A 159 13.10 18.24 -2.84
C ILE A 159 12.61 18.15 -1.39
N ALA A 160 11.76 19.08 -0.96
CA ALA A 160 11.20 19.06 0.39
C ALA A 160 10.29 17.83 0.64
N GLY A 161 9.63 17.33 -0.42
CA GLY A 161 8.85 16.10 -0.34
C GLY A 161 9.68 14.81 -0.17
N GLN A 162 11.00 14.87 -0.37
CA GLN A 162 11.92 13.72 -0.21
C GLN A 162 12.67 13.72 1.13
N GLN A 163 12.58 14.79 1.91
CA GLN A 163 13.19 14.93 3.24
C GLN A 163 12.29 14.40 4.34
#